data_eef9e0c80cb75d82f2dc1ff2a1ab08a1
#
_entry.id   eef9e0c80cb75d82f2dc1ff2a1ab08a1
#
_cell.length_a   1.000
_cell.length_b   1.000
_cell.length_c   1.000
_cell.angle_alpha   90.00
_cell.angle_beta   90.00
_cell.angle_gamma   90.00
#
_symmetry.space_group_name_H-M   'P 1'
#
loop_
_entity.id
_entity.type
_entity.pdbx_description
1 polymer ?
#
loop_
_entity_poly.entity_id
_entity_poly.type
_entity_poly.pdbx_seq_one_letter_code
_entity_poly.pdbx_strand_id
1 'polypeptide(L)'
;MYTNEIVIDMGFSETVIAVRGKGVVLKEPTLVAAIRSKGKHKFIAAGIEAKRYMRRRDRDLNATLIHPVKGGVIEDVNAAIWMLKDFLHKAMPRRLFRPRPEVIATIACGTSVVERKNYENVLAAVGLKSPILMEAPIAVSGLLENEYNLIATVGASVSDVAIVGPNGIITGCSVTMCGNAVDEKIRNYIADNYRLGISHTSAEELRKKIGTYHKGQIMSDEVSGRNLVDETHYQTEITSNEIAPMMQSVMSSFAYVIESVTMMCPEKHCMDVYHAGITLCGGYAFSEGLSDFLFERLRIAVNVPKNADEAIALGALSFFDDRDKMYKML
;
A
#
# COMPACT_ATOMS: atom_id res chain seq x y z
N MET A 1 -22.38 9.12 20.32
CA MET A 1 -21.71 10.35 19.88
C MET A 1 -21.23 10.18 18.47
N TYR A 2 -21.56 11.07 17.55
CA TYR A 2 -21.05 10.93 16.18
C TYR A 2 -19.67 11.57 16.15
N THR A 3 -18.63 10.76 16.11
CA THR A 3 -17.25 11.24 15.98
C THR A 3 -17.01 11.77 14.56
N ASN A 4 -16.39 12.96 14.49
CA ASN A 4 -15.99 13.59 13.25
C ASN A 4 -14.52 13.31 12.90
N GLU A 5 -13.95 12.26 13.47
CA GLU A 5 -12.54 11.90 13.33
C GLU A 5 -12.40 10.78 12.32
N ILE A 6 -11.62 11.05 11.28
CA ILE A 6 -11.43 10.12 10.16
C ILE A 6 -9.95 9.94 9.86
N VAL A 7 -9.61 8.75 9.39
CA VAL A 7 -8.31 8.44 8.81
C VAL A 7 -8.49 8.15 7.33
N ILE A 8 -7.56 8.64 6.52
CA ILE A 8 -7.48 8.35 5.08
C ILE A 8 -6.08 7.82 4.79
N ASP A 9 -6.01 6.55 4.39
CA ASP A 9 -4.80 5.91 3.89
C ASP A 9 -4.93 5.72 2.39
N MET A 10 -4.16 6.50 1.62
CA MET A 10 -4.17 6.43 0.16
C MET A 10 -2.97 5.63 -0.35
N GLY A 11 -3.09 4.31 -0.40
CA GLY A 11 -2.10 3.45 -1.05
C GLY A 11 -2.23 3.42 -2.57
N PHE A 12 -1.28 2.78 -3.25
CA PHE A 12 -1.34 2.55 -4.71
C PHE A 12 -2.46 1.58 -5.09
N SER A 13 -2.56 0.46 -4.37
CA SER A 13 -3.55 -0.59 -4.67
C SER A 13 -4.93 -0.24 -4.17
N GLU A 14 -5.02 0.24 -2.94
CA GLU A 14 -6.26 0.50 -2.23
C GLU A 14 -6.17 1.79 -1.42
N THR A 15 -7.31 2.46 -1.33
CA THR A 15 -7.55 3.55 -0.39
C THR A 15 -8.44 3.04 0.73
N VAL A 16 -8.01 3.24 1.97
CA VAL A 16 -8.76 2.87 3.17
C VAL A 16 -9.24 4.14 3.88
N ILE A 17 -10.52 4.19 4.22
CA ILE A 17 -11.09 5.25 5.07
C ILE A 17 -11.62 4.60 6.34
N ALA A 18 -11.11 5.05 7.49
CA ALA A 18 -11.57 4.62 8.80
C ALA A 18 -12.20 5.79 9.56
N VAL A 19 -13.18 5.49 10.40
CA VAL A 19 -13.93 6.46 11.21
C VAL A 19 -13.88 6.01 12.66
N ARG A 20 -13.52 6.91 13.59
CA ARG A 20 -13.48 6.60 15.01
C ARG A 20 -14.82 6.07 15.50
N GLY A 21 -14.78 4.96 16.25
CA GLY A 21 -15.95 4.25 16.73
C GLY A 21 -16.68 3.38 15.71
N LYS A 22 -16.17 3.31 14.45
CA LYS A 22 -16.71 2.43 13.41
C LYS A 22 -15.67 1.53 12.77
N GLY A 23 -14.37 1.84 12.94
CA GLY A 23 -13.29 1.16 12.24
C GLY A 23 -13.26 1.53 10.74
N VAL A 24 -12.80 0.60 9.91
CA VAL A 24 -12.76 0.77 8.45
C VAL A 24 -14.18 0.81 7.88
N VAL A 25 -14.51 1.89 7.19
CA VAL A 25 -15.84 2.12 6.58
C VAL A 25 -15.79 2.09 5.05
N LEU A 26 -14.60 2.19 4.46
CA LEU A 26 -14.38 2.05 3.03
C LEU A 26 -13.00 1.47 2.77
N LYS A 27 -12.94 0.50 1.87
CA LYS A 27 -11.71 -0.05 1.31
C LYS A 27 -11.96 -0.33 -0.16
N GLU A 28 -11.42 0.51 -1.02
CA GLU A 28 -11.63 0.43 -2.46
C GLU A 28 -10.32 0.62 -3.23
N PRO A 29 -10.23 0.04 -4.44
CA PRO A 29 -9.06 0.24 -5.31
C PRO A 29 -8.77 1.73 -5.57
N THR A 30 -7.52 2.14 -5.46
CA THR A 30 -7.04 3.50 -5.77
C THR A 30 -6.94 3.65 -7.29
N LEU A 31 -8.09 3.72 -7.96
CA LEU A 31 -8.22 3.73 -9.41
C LEU A 31 -9.27 4.71 -9.87
N VAL A 32 -9.01 5.35 -11.01
CA VAL A 32 -9.97 6.21 -11.71
C VAL A 32 -10.04 5.79 -13.17
N ALA A 33 -11.25 5.51 -13.66
CA ALA A 33 -11.51 5.38 -15.09
C ALA A 33 -11.77 6.77 -15.69
N ALA A 34 -11.02 7.14 -16.72
CA ALA A 34 -11.16 8.42 -17.40
C ALA A 34 -11.08 8.25 -18.91
N ILE A 35 -11.78 9.14 -19.65
CA ILE A 35 -11.69 9.27 -21.10
C ILE A 35 -10.85 10.50 -21.41
N ARG A 36 -9.83 10.34 -22.24
CA ARG A 36 -9.02 11.46 -22.71
C ARG A 36 -9.75 12.15 -23.90
N SER A 37 -10.15 13.39 -23.72
CA SER A 37 -10.80 14.19 -24.75
C SER A 37 -10.19 15.58 -24.81
N LYS A 38 -9.74 16.01 -26.00
CA LYS A 38 -9.17 17.37 -26.25
C LYS A 38 -8.09 17.77 -25.22
N GLY A 39 -7.20 16.82 -24.85
CA GLY A 39 -6.12 17.07 -23.89
C GLY A 39 -6.55 17.12 -22.40
N LYS A 40 -7.82 16.90 -22.10
CA LYS A 40 -8.36 16.85 -20.73
C LYS A 40 -8.88 15.46 -20.40
N HIS A 41 -8.82 15.09 -19.12
CA HIS A 41 -9.45 13.87 -18.62
C HIS A 41 -10.90 14.16 -18.22
N LYS A 42 -11.84 13.35 -18.76
CA LYS A 42 -13.21 13.26 -18.26
C LYS A 42 -13.27 12.03 -17.36
N PHE A 43 -13.41 12.26 -16.07
CA PHE A 43 -13.50 11.17 -15.08
C PHE A 43 -14.88 10.50 -15.16
N ILE A 44 -14.90 9.18 -15.10
CA ILE A 44 -16.10 8.35 -15.29
C ILE A 44 -16.47 7.63 -14.02
N ALA A 45 -15.51 6.92 -13.40
CA ALA A 45 -15.76 6.10 -12.22
C ALA A 45 -14.48 5.96 -11.38
N ALA A 46 -14.64 5.69 -10.08
CA ALA A 46 -13.52 5.41 -9.16
C ALA A 46 -13.67 4.04 -8.51
N GLY A 47 -12.57 3.50 -7.99
CA GLY A 47 -12.54 2.29 -7.20
C GLY A 47 -13.04 1.07 -7.96
N ILE A 48 -13.89 0.29 -7.30
CA ILE A 48 -14.49 -0.91 -7.88
C ILE A 48 -15.27 -0.59 -9.17
N GLU A 49 -15.98 0.54 -9.20
CA GLU A 49 -16.73 0.94 -10.37
C GLU A 49 -15.82 1.28 -11.56
N ALA A 50 -14.61 1.79 -11.33
CA ALA A 50 -13.63 1.98 -12.38
C ALA A 50 -13.20 0.63 -12.99
N LYS A 51 -12.93 -0.38 -12.16
CA LYS A 51 -12.62 -1.75 -12.63
C LYS A 51 -13.79 -2.35 -13.41
N ARG A 52 -15.02 -2.19 -12.92
CA ARG A 52 -16.23 -2.68 -13.59
C ARG A 52 -16.44 -2.00 -14.95
N TYR A 53 -16.28 -0.67 -15.02
CA TYR A 53 -16.40 0.08 -16.27
C TYR A 53 -15.42 -0.42 -17.32
N MET A 54 -14.16 -0.65 -16.95
CA MET A 54 -13.13 -1.14 -17.88
C MET A 54 -13.37 -2.56 -18.42
N ARG A 55 -14.17 -3.37 -17.72
CA ARG A 55 -14.57 -4.72 -18.17
C ARG A 55 -15.79 -4.73 -19.08
N ARG A 56 -16.50 -3.61 -19.24
CA ARG A 56 -17.70 -3.52 -20.10
C ARG A 56 -17.32 -3.60 -21.57
N ARG A 57 -18.15 -4.28 -22.35
CA ARG A 57 -17.99 -4.38 -23.82
C ARG A 57 -18.32 -3.08 -24.54
N ASP A 58 -19.22 -2.28 -23.98
CA ASP A 58 -19.72 -1.00 -24.48
C ASP A 58 -18.93 0.22 -23.96
N ARG A 59 -17.77 0.00 -23.29
CA ARG A 59 -16.93 1.10 -22.82
C ARG A 59 -16.37 1.93 -23.98
N ASP A 60 -16.13 3.20 -23.73
CA ASP A 60 -15.37 4.04 -24.64
C ASP A 60 -13.96 3.47 -24.83
N LEU A 61 -13.54 3.28 -26.09
CA LEU A 61 -12.23 2.74 -26.43
C LEU A 61 -11.06 3.64 -26.02
N ASN A 62 -11.32 4.94 -25.82
CA ASN A 62 -10.34 5.90 -25.29
C ASN A 62 -10.31 5.94 -23.75
N ALA A 63 -11.08 5.07 -23.08
CA ALA A 63 -11.03 4.98 -21.62
C ALA A 63 -9.75 4.32 -21.15
N THR A 64 -9.14 4.93 -20.14
CA THR A 64 -7.92 4.45 -19.47
C THR A 64 -8.11 4.39 -17.97
N LEU A 65 -7.34 3.55 -17.29
CA LEU A 65 -7.20 3.56 -15.84
C LEU A 65 -6.05 4.49 -15.43
N ILE A 66 -6.32 5.31 -14.43
CA ILE A 66 -5.35 6.19 -13.80
C ILE A 66 -5.17 5.74 -12.36
N HIS A 67 -3.93 5.55 -11.93
CA HIS A 67 -3.55 5.39 -10.53
C HIS A 67 -3.16 6.78 -9.98
N PRO A 68 -3.97 7.41 -9.13
CA PRO A 68 -3.68 8.76 -8.63
C PRO A 68 -2.46 8.83 -7.72
N VAL A 69 -2.12 7.71 -7.08
CA VAL A 69 -1.00 7.59 -6.13
C VAL A 69 -0.05 6.50 -6.62
N LYS A 70 1.27 6.76 -6.58
CA LYS A 70 2.30 5.80 -6.93
C LYS A 70 3.59 6.12 -6.17
N GLY A 71 4.32 5.07 -5.72
CA GLY A 71 5.55 5.26 -4.95
C GLY A 71 5.37 6.06 -3.66
N GLY A 72 4.18 6.03 -3.06
CA GLY A 72 3.87 6.80 -1.85
C GLY A 72 3.56 8.28 -2.07
N VAL A 73 3.47 8.74 -3.34
CA VAL A 73 3.20 10.15 -3.68
C VAL A 73 1.99 10.30 -4.60
N ILE A 74 1.38 11.48 -4.60
CA ILE A 74 0.27 11.81 -5.50
C ILE A 74 0.83 12.19 -6.87
N GLU A 75 0.62 11.34 -7.88
CA GLU A 75 1.04 11.57 -9.27
C GLU A 75 0.00 12.41 -10.04
N ASP A 76 -1.29 12.12 -9.88
CA ASP A 76 -2.37 12.87 -10.54
C ASP A 76 -3.29 13.50 -9.50
N VAL A 77 -3.05 14.80 -9.26
CA VAL A 77 -3.81 15.60 -8.28
C VAL A 77 -5.30 15.66 -8.63
N ASN A 78 -5.65 15.79 -9.91
CA ASN A 78 -7.05 15.91 -10.33
C ASN A 78 -7.80 14.57 -10.15
N ALA A 79 -7.15 13.48 -10.53
CA ALA A 79 -7.70 12.14 -10.33
C ALA A 79 -7.85 11.82 -8.83
N ALA A 80 -6.87 12.19 -8.00
CA ALA A 80 -6.93 12.02 -6.55
C ALA A 80 -8.09 12.80 -5.93
N ILE A 81 -8.26 14.07 -6.29
CA ILE A 81 -9.37 14.91 -5.82
C ILE A 81 -10.72 14.31 -6.22
N TRP A 82 -10.84 13.88 -7.47
CA TRP A 82 -12.11 13.32 -7.96
C TRP A 82 -12.44 11.99 -7.26
N MET A 83 -11.47 11.11 -7.14
CA MET A 83 -11.59 9.83 -6.43
C MET A 83 -11.97 10.02 -4.96
N LEU A 84 -11.26 10.90 -4.24
CA LEU A 84 -11.55 11.15 -2.83
C LEU A 84 -12.93 11.76 -2.61
N LYS A 85 -13.44 12.61 -3.52
CA LYS A 85 -14.82 13.11 -3.44
C LYS A 85 -15.82 11.96 -3.48
N ASP A 86 -15.65 11.02 -4.41
CA ASP A 86 -16.49 9.84 -4.53
C ASP A 86 -16.41 8.95 -3.28
N PHE A 87 -15.20 8.64 -2.83
CA PHE A 87 -14.96 7.79 -1.65
C PHE A 87 -15.49 8.41 -0.36
N LEU A 88 -15.30 9.72 -0.16
CA LEU A 88 -15.87 10.41 0.99
C LEU A 88 -17.39 10.45 0.96
N HIS A 89 -17.99 10.54 -0.23
CA HIS A 89 -19.45 10.46 -0.37
C HIS A 89 -19.96 9.06 0.01
N LYS A 90 -19.29 8.00 -0.43
CA LYS A 90 -19.61 6.61 -0.07
C LYS A 90 -19.42 6.33 1.42
N ALA A 91 -18.27 6.74 1.98
CA ALA A 91 -17.93 6.50 3.39
C ALA A 91 -18.83 7.29 4.36
N MET A 92 -19.27 8.49 3.96
CA MET A 92 -20.02 9.43 4.81
C MET A 92 -21.19 10.12 4.08
N PRO A 93 -22.20 9.38 3.62
CA PRO A 93 -23.26 9.91 2.75
C PRO A 93 -24.13 11.03 3.37
N ARG A 94 -24.15 11.19 4.71
CA ARG A 94 -24.95 12.20 5.42
C ARG A 94 -24.15 13.42 5.86
N ARG A 95 -23.05 13.73 5.21
CA ARG A 95 -22.11 14.78 5.63
C ARG A 95 -22.61 16.22 5.52
N LEU A 96 -23.65 16.50 4.75
CA LEU A 96 -24.16 17.85 4.40
C LEU A 96 -24.50 18.75 5.62
N PHE A 97 -24.68 18.21 6.82
CA PHE A 97 -25.11 18.96 8.01
C PHE A 97 -24.18 18.77 9.23
N ARG A 98 -22.91 18.32 9.03
CA ARG A 98 -22.00 18.03 10.16
C ARG A 98 -20.82 18.99 10.23
N PRO A 99 -20.28 19.25 11.45
CA PRO A 99 -18.99 19.91 11.59
C PRO A 99 -17.93 19.22 10.72
N ARG A 100 -16.93 19.99 10.26
CA ARG A 100 -15.85 19.45 9.46
C ARG A 100 -15.12 18.35 10.24
N PRO A 101 -14.81 17.21 9.63
CA PRO A 101 -14.07 16.15 10.31
C PRO A 101 -12.63 16.59 10.56
N GLU A 102 -12.09 16.16 11.68
CA GLU A 102 -10.66 16.11 11.91
C GLU A 102 -10.09 14.91 11.16
N VAL A 103 -8.97 15.10 10.47
CA VAL A 103 -8.44 14.12 9.52
C VAL A 103 -6.99 13.84 9.82
N ILE A 104 -6.67 12.55 9.97
CA ILE A 104 -5.32 12.04 9.82
C ILE A 104 -5.23 11.45 8.41
N ALA A 105 -4.25 11.88 7.61
CA ALA A 105 -3.91 11.25 6.35
C ALA A 105 -2.53 10.62 6.46
N THR A 106 -2.42 9.35 6.08
CA THR A 106 -1.16 8.62 6.14
C THR A 106 -0.31 8.90 4.91
N ILE A 107 0.98 8.96 5.11
CA ILE A 107 1.99 9.22 4.08
C ILE A 107 3.17 8.24 4.28
N ALA A 108 3.97 8.06 3.24
CA ALA A 108 5.17 7.24 3.29
C ALA A 108 6.25 7.87 4.21
N CYS A 109 7.11 7.04 4.78
CA CYS A 109 8.22 7.48 5.63
C CYS A 109 9.17 8.41 4.85
N GLY A 110 9.55 9.54 5.44
CA GLY A 110 10.47 10.50 4.80
C GLY A 110 9.87 11.26 3.62
N THR A 111 8.53 11.31 3.48
CA THR A 111 7.85 12.12 2.44
C THR A 111 8.31 13.57 2.48
N SER A 112 8.74 14.10 1.33
CA SER A 112 9.29 15.46 1.21
C SER A 112 8.25 16.55 1.49
N VAL A 113 8.73 17.77 1.80
CA VAL A 113 7.86 18.94 2.05
C VAL A 113 6.93 19.23 0.85
N VAL A 114 7.42 19.06 -0.38
CA VAL A 114 6.64 19.30 -1.60
C VAL A 114 5.52 18.26 -1.73
N GLU A 115 5.83 17.00 -1.49
CA GLU A 115 4.85 15.91 -1.53
C GLU A 115 3.82 16.04 -0.41
N ARG A 116 4.24 16.36 0.82
CA ARG A 116 3.33 16.69 1.93
C ARG A 116 2.35 17.79 1.52
N LYS A 117 2.85 18.84 0.84
CA LYS A 117 1.99 19.93 0.35
C LYS A 117 0.98 19.48 -0.70
N ASN A 118 1.33 18.52 -1.55
CA ASN A 118 0.39 17.93 -2.51
C ASN A 118 -0.75 17.18 -1.79
N TYR A 119 -0.44 16.40 -0.74
CA TYR A 119 -1.46 15.76 0.10
C TYR A 119 -2.39 16.79 0.73
N GLU A 120 -1.85 17.85 1.36
CA GLU A 120 -2.65 18.94 1.94
C GLU A 120 -3.57 19.59 0.91
N ASN A 121 -3.05 19.89 -0.28
CA ASN A 121 -3.80 20.54 -1.36
C ASN A 121 -4.97 19.66 -1.84
N VAL A 122 -4.73 18.35 -2.03
CA VAL A 122 -5.78 17.39 -2.44
C VAL A 122 -6.85 17.29 -1.37
N LEU A 123 -6.46 17.15 -0.10
CA LEU A 123 -7.39 17.05 1.03
C LEU A 123 -8.19 18.35 1.20
N ALA A 124 -7.55 19.50 1.09
CA ALA A 124 -8.23 20.80 1.15
C ALA A 124 -9.24 20.98 -0.01
N ALA A 125 -8.92 20.52 -1.22
CA ALA A 125 -9.81 20.59 -2.39
C ALA A 125 -11.06 19.71 -2.26
N VAL A 126 -11.03 18.68 -1.41
CA VAL A 126 -12.21 17.86 -1.07
C VAL A 126 -12.92 18.34 0.22
N GLY A 127 -12.49 19.49 0.76
CA GLY A 127 -13.11 20.15 1.92
C GLY A 127 -12.58 19.67 3.28
N LEU A 128 -11.49 18.92 3.31
CA LEU A 128 -10.78 18.48 4.51
C LEU A 128 -9.63 19.47 4.77
N LYS A 129 -9.84 20.41 5.67
CA LYS A 129 -8.86 21.46 5.97
C LYS A 129 -7.98 21.06 7.16
N SER A 130 -6.72 21.49 7.11
CA SER A 130 -5.72 21.25 8.17
C SER A 130 -5.60 19.77 8.55
N PRO A 131 -5.35 18.87 7.58
CA PRO A 131 -5.14 17.47 7.88
C PRO A 131 -3.85 17.29 8.69
N ILE A 132 -3.85 16.32 9.60
CA ILE A 132 -2.64 15.81 10.22
C ILE A 132 -2.03 14.81 9.25
N LEU A 133 -0.79 15.03 8.81
CA LEU A 133 -0.06 14.10 7.97
C LEU A 133 0.82 13.21 8.86
N MET A 134 0.52 11.92 8.91
CA MET A 134 1.19 10.94 9.77
C MET A 134 1.93 9.91 8.91
N GLU A 135 3.21 9.69 9.17
CA GLU A 135 3.97 8.66 8.48
C GLU A 135 3.48 7.25 8.84
N ALA A 136 3.41 6.36 7.84
CA ALA A 136 2.83 5.02 7.99
C ALA A 136 3.44 4.22 9.16
N PRO A 137 4.77 4.22 9.42
CA PRO A 137 5.30 3.53 10.60
C PRO A 137 4.83 4.14 11.93
N ILE A 138 4.69 5.47 12.02
CA ILE A 138 4.10 6.11 13.22
C ILE A 138 2.66 5.63 13.39
N ALA A 139 1.89 5.61 12.31
CA ALA A 139 0.50 5.14 12.35
C ALA A 139 0.41 3.72 12.92
N VAL A 140 1.21 2.77 12.39
CA VAL A 140 1.23 1.38 12.87
C VAL A 140 1.60 1.28 14.35
N SER A 141 2.51 2.11 14.86
CA SER A 141 2.91 2.10 16.27
C SER A 141 1.75 2.39 17.25
N GLY A 142 0.67 2.99 16.75
CA GLY A 142 -0.55 3.20 17.52
C GLY A 142 -1.27 1.91 17.92
N LEU A 143 -0.96 0.77 17.30
CA LEU A 143 -1.49 -0.55 17.63
C LEU A 143 -0.58 -1.36 18.56
N LEU A 144 0.62 -0.85 18.88
CA LEU A 144 1.66 -1.58 19.58
C LEU A 144 1.83 -1.06 21.00
N GLU A 145 2.10 -2.00 21.93
CA GLU A 145 2.27 -1.68 23.33
C GLU A 145 3.73 -1.37 23.72
N ASN A 146 4.69 -1.87 22.89
CA ASN A 146 6.11 -1.63 23.13
C ASN A 146 6.46 -0.15 22.94
N GLU A 147 7.41 0.34 23.71
CA GLU A 147 7.89 1.73 23.60
C GLU A 147 8.74 1.93 22.33
N TYR A 148 9.54 0.91 21.96
CA TYR A 148 10.39 0.92 20.78
C TYR A 148 9.98 -0.22 19.86
N ASN A 149 9.74 0.09 18.58
CA ASN A 149 9.21 -0.85 17.61
C ASN A 149 9.98 -0.77 16.29
N LEU A 150 10.35 -1.92 15.73
CA LEU A 150 10.81 -2.05 14.34
C LEU A 150 9.61 -2.39 13.47
N ILE A 151 9.22 -1.46 12.64
CA ILE A 151 8.03 -1.56 11.81
C ILE A 151 8.45 -1.62 10.35
N ALA A 152 7.94 -2.61 9.64
CA ALA A 152 8.10 -2.78 8.21
C ALA A 152 6.72 -2.84 7.55
N THR A 153 6.42 -1.90 6.63
CA THR A 153 5.19 -1.97 5.83
C THR A 153 5.55 -2.35 4.41
N VAL A 154 4.87 -3.34 3.82
CA VAL A 154 5.08 -3.76 2.44
C VAL A 154 3.80 -3.59 1.65
N GLY A 155 3.76 -2.51 0.88
CA GLY A 155 2.66 -2.17 0.00
C GLY A 155 2.82 -2.68 -1.42
N ALA A 156 2.00 -2.16 -2.32
CA ALA A 156 2.09 -2.47 -3.75
C ALA A 156 3.18 -1.63 -4.45
N SER A 157 3.32 -0.35 -4.14
CA SER A 157 4.26 0.55 -4.83
C SER A 157 5.33 1.18 -3.94
N VAL A 158 5.20 1.06 -2.62
CA VAL A 158 6.14 1.57 -1.63
C VAL A 158 6.16 0.62 -0.43
N SER A 159 7.32 0.52 0.20
CA SER A 159 7.53 -0.16 1.47
C SER A 159 8.28 0.77 2.40
N ASP A 160 7.88 0.81 3.66
CA ASP A 160 8.53 1.61 4.68
C ASP A 160 9.19 0.70 5.71
N VAL A 161 10.35 1.11 6.20
CA VAL A 161 11.00 0.50 7.35
C VAL A 161 11.41 1.59 8.32
N ALA A 162 11.01 1.48 9.58
CA ALA A 162 11.41 2.45 10.59
C ALA A 162 11.51 1.84 11.98
N ILE A 163 12.40 2.40 12.78
CA ILE A 163 12.40 2.26 14.24
C ILE A 163 11.64 3.44 14.80
N VAL A 164 10.55 3.14 15.49
CA VAL A 164 9.65 4.13 16.08
C VAL A 164 9.78 4.05 17.60
N GLY A 165 10.03 5.18 18.22
CA GLY A 165 10.09 5.34 19.67
C GLY A 165 9.00 6.30 20.18
N PRO A 166 9.02 6.67 21.47
CA PRO A 166 7.96 7.49 22.08
C PRO A 166 7.87 8.93 21.56
N ASN A 167 8.90 9.40 20.85
CA ASN A 167 8.95 10.74 20.25
C ASN A 167 8.96 10.69 18.71
N GLY A 168 8.43 9.63 18.09
CA GLY A 168 8.35 9.47 16.66
C GLY A 168 9.44 8.57 16.07
N ILE A 169 9.75 8.76 14.79
CA ILE A 169 10.72 7.94 14.05
C ILE A 169 12.14 8.30 14.51
N ILE A 170 12.88 7.29 14.97
CA ILE A 170 14.30 7.41 15.32
C ILE A 170 15.16 7.32 14.06
N THR A 171 14.87 6.34 13.23
CA THR A 171 15.49 6.14 11.91
C THR A 171 14.51 5.38 11.02
N GLY A 172 14.51 5.66 9.74
CA GLY A 172 13.62 4.98 8.81
C GLY A 172 13.78 5.50 7.38
N CYS A 173 13.20 4.76 6.46
CA CYS A 173 13.18 5.12 5.05
C CYS A 173 12.02 4.44 4.31
N SER A 174 11.71 4.97 3.12
CA SER A 174 10.83 4.35 2.15
C SER A 174 11.62 3.83 0.96
N VAL A 175 11.21 2.68 0.44
CA VAL A 175 11.87 2.03 -0.70
C VAL A 175 10.83 1.46 -1.67
N THR A 176 11.28 1.14 -2.90
CA THR A 176 10.43 0.57 -3.96
C THR A 176 10.49 -0.97 -4.04
N MET A 177 11.08 -1.64 -3.04
CA MET A 177 11.05 -3.10 -2.89
C MET A 177 9.67 -3.51 -2.36
N CYS A 178 8.72 -3.74 -3.26
CA CYS A 178 7.29 -3.85 -2.98
C CYS A 178 6.63 -4.83 -3.95
N GLY A 179 5.31 -5.03 -3.84
CA GLY A 179 4.55 -5.95 -4.68
C GLY A 179 4.72 -5.70 -6.18
N ASN A 180 4.65 -4.45 -6.62
CA ASN A 180 4.79 -4.10 -8.04
C ASN A 180 6.19 -4.44 -8.59
N ALA A 181 7.24 -4.34 -7.78
CA ALA A 181 8.59 -4.72 -8.19
C ALA A 181 8.71 -6.24 -8.42
N VAL A 182 7.98 -7.03 -7.64
CA VAL A 182 7.86 -8.48 -7.85
C VAL A 182 7.07 -8.77 -9.13
N ASP A 183 5.91 -8.13 -9.28
CA ASP A 183 5.02 -8.35 -10.44
C ASP A 183 5.73 -7.98 -11.76
N GLU A 184 6.54 -6.92 -11.77
CA GLU A 184 7.32 -6.53 -12.93
C GLU A 184 8.41 -7.56 -13.27
N LYS A 185 9.10 -8.13 -12.26
CA LYS A 185 10.07 -9.21 -12.51
C LYS A 185 9.39 -10.47 -13.05
N ILE A 186 8.20 -10.83 -12.57
CA ILE A 186 7.40 -11.96 -13.08
C ILE A 186 7.00 -11.70 -14.55
N ARG A 187 6.54 -10.50 -14.87
CA ARG A 187 6.20 -10.12 -16.26
C ARG A 187 7.39 -10.26 -17.20
N ASN A 188 8.54 -9.74 -16.77
CA ASN A 188 9.77 -9.81 -17.58
C ASN A 188 10.21 -11.28 -17.76
N TYR A 189 10.16 -12.09 -16.70
CA TYR A 189 10.45 -13.52 -16.78
C TYR A 189 9.55 -14.24 -17.82
N ILE A 190 8.24 -14.00 -17.78
CA ILE A 190 7.28 -14.60 -18.71
C ILE A 190 7.50 -14.09 -20.14
N ALA A 191 7.80 -12.80 -20.32
CA ALA A 191 8.13 -12.25 -21.63
C ALA A 191 9.39 -12.87 -22.22
N ASP A 192 10.43 -13.05 -21.42
CA ASP A 192 11.73 -13.56 -21.88
C ASP A 192 11.69 -15.08 -22.19
N ASN A 193 11.04 -15.87 -21.32
CA ASN A 193 11.07 -17.31 -21.42
C ASN A 193 9.94 -17.90 -22.28
N TYR A 194 8.77 -17.25 -22.29
CA TYR A 194 7.57 -17.73 -23.00
C TYR A 194 7.18 -16.86 -24.19
N ARG A 195 7.89 -15.77 -24.44
CA ARG A 195 7.52 -14.76 -25.46
C ARG A 195 6.07 -14.27 -25.29
N LEU A 196 5.57 -14.23 -24.06
CA LEU A 196 4.21 -13.91 -23.73
C LEU A 196 4.14 -12.58 -22.97
N GLY A 197 3.52 -11.57 -23.58
CA GLY A 197 3.25 -10.28 -22.96
C GLY A 197 1.98 -10.35 -22.11
N ILE A 198 2.11 -10.23 -20.80
CA ILE A 198 0.99 -10.21 -19.85
C ILE A 198 0.81 -8.83 -19.21
N SER A 199 -0.40 -8.54 -18.72
CA SER A 199 -0.68 -7.31 -17.99
C SER A 199 -0.07 -7.34 -16.58
N HIS A 200 0.12 -6.15 -15.98
CA HIS A 200 0.53 -6.06 -14.58
C HIS A 200 -0.49 -6.76 -13.64
N THR A 201 -1.78 -6.57 -13.90
CA THR A 201 -2.84 -7.24 -13.15
C THR A 201 -2.76 -8.77 -13.24
N SER A 202 -2.45 -9.31 -14.44
CA SER A 202 -2.29 -10.76 -14.61
C SER A 202 -1.10 -11.31 -13.83
N ALA A 203 0.02 -10.58 -13.77
CA ALA A 203 1.17 -10.96 -12.96
C ALA A 203 0.86 -10.91 -11.46
N GLU A 204 0.16 -9.86 -11.00
CA GLU A 204 -0.30 -9.75 -9.61
C GLU A 204 -1.24 -10.90 -9.23
N GLU A 205 -2.22 -11.23 -10.09
CA GLU A 205 -3.15 -12.34 -9.89
C GLU A 205 -2.42 -13.68 -9.84
N LEU A 206 -1.48 -13.92 -10.76
CA LEU A 206 -0.64 -15.12 -10.78
C LEU A 206 0.15 -15.25 -9.48
N ARG A 207 0.87 -14.19 -9.07
CA ARG A 207 1.62 -14.18 -7.82
C ARG A 207 0.74 -14.44 -6.59
N LYS A 208 -0.45 -13.86 -6.53
CA LYS A 208 -1.39 -14.08 -5.41
C LYS A 208 -1.93 -15.51 -5.35
N LYS A 209 -2.04 -16.19 -6.49
CA LYS A 209 -2.56 -17.56 -6.56
C LYS A 209 -1.51 -18.62 -6.23
N ILE A 210 -0.32 -18.48 -6.81
CA ILE A 210 0.70 -19.54 -6.74
C ILE A 210 2.02 -19.10 -6.11
N GLY A 211 2.14 -17.80 -5.75
CA GLY A 211 3.36 -17.26 -5.15
C GLY A 211 3.53 -17.72 -3.71
N THR A 212 4.64 -18.38 -3.41
CA THR A 212 5.00 -18.82 -2.06
C THR A 212 6.50 -18.68 -1.82
N TYR A 213 6.86 -18.43 -0.57
CA TYR A 213 8.24 -18.46 -0.07
C TYR A 213 8.62 -19.83 0.51
N HIS A 214 7.64 -20.72 0.73
CA HIS A 214 7.88 -22.09 1.20
C HIS A 214 8.54 -22.93 0.11
N LYS A 215 9.53 -23.73 0.53
CA LYS A 215 10.21 -24.68 -0.37
C LYS A 215 9.39 -25.99 -0.49
N GLY A 216 9.36 -26.56 -1.69
CA GLY A 216 8.80 -27.90 -1.91
C GLY A 216 7.30 -27.94 -2.19
N GLN A 217 6.58 -26.84 -2.09
CA GLN A 217 5.18 -26.75 -2.51
C GLN A 217 5.12 -26.25 -3.97
N ILE A 218 4.71 -27.12 -4.90
CA ILE A 218 4.57 -26.78 -6.29
C ILE A 218 3.09 -26.51 -6.57
N MET A 219 2.76 -25.26 -6.88
CA MET A 219 1.46 -24.84 -7.39
C MET A 219 1.62 -24.39 -8.83
N SER A 220 0.58 -24.48 -9.64
CA SER A 220 0.55 -23.95 -11.00
C SER A 220 -0.73 -23.19 -11.28
N ASP A 221 -0.67 -22.25 -12.21
CA ASP A 221 -1.84 -21.55 -12.75
C ASP A 221 -1.59 -21.19 -14.21
N GLU A 222 -2.65 -21.05 -14.97
CA GLU A 222 -2.60 -20.62 -16.37
C GLU A 222 -2.60 -19.10 -16.47
N VAL A 223 -1.70 -18.58 -17.27
CA VAL A 223 -1.68 -17.15 -17.61
C VAL A 223 -1.87 -16.97 -19.10
N SER A 224 -2.74 -16.04 -19.48
CA SER A 224 -3.02 -15.70 -20.88
C SER A 224 -2.47 -14.32 -21.23
N GLY A 225 -2.03 -14.16 -22.47
CA GLY A 225 -1.48 -12.91 -22.93
C GLY A 225 -1.35 -12.88 -24.46
N ARG A 226 -0.55 -11.92 -24.93
CA ARG A 226 -0.26 -11.75 -26.36
C ARG A 226 1.15 -12.22 -26.64
N ASN A 227 1.31 -13.09 -27.64
CA ASN A 227 2.62 -13.49 -28.13
C ASN A 227 3.37 -12.26 -28.67
N LEU A 228 4.59 -12.07 -28.22
CA LEU A 228 5.42 -10.91 -28.57
C LEU A 228 6.05 -11.01 -29.97
N VAL A 229 5.90 -12.16 -30.67
CA VAL A 229 6.45 -12.38 -32.01
C VAL A 229 5.37 -12.24 -33.10
N ASP A 230 4.26 -12.96 -32.96
CA ASP A 230 3.19 -13.03 -33.98
C ASP A 230 1.88 -12.35 -33.53
N GLU A 231 1.88 -11.76 -32.34
CA GLU A 231 0.75 -11.04 -31.77
C GLU A 231 -0.51 -11.87 -31.48
N THR A 232 -0.46 -13.19 -31.65
CA THR A 232 -1.58 -14.09 -31.34
C THR A 232 -1.84 -14.16 -29.82
N HIS A 233 -3.09 -14.44 -29.47
CA HIS A 233 -3.44 -14.75 -28.08
C HIS A 233 -3.16 -16.21 -27.77
N TYR A 234 -2.40 -16.50 -26.73
CA TYR A 234 -2.26 -17.84 -26.22
C TYR A 234 -2.14 -17.84 -24.68
N GLN A 235 -2.20 -19.00 -24.09
CA GLN A 235 -2.03 -19.19 -22.65
C GLN A 235 -0.98 -20.27 -22.38
N THR A 236 -0.32 -20.16 -21.24
CA THR A 236 0.68 -21.11 -20.77
C THR A 236 0.55 -21.34 -19.29
N GLU A 237 0.94 -22.51 -18.81
CA GLU A 237 1.00 -22.82 -17.40
C GLU A 237 2.33 -22.33 -16.82
N ILE A 238 2.25 -21.68 -15.65
CA ILE A 238 3.40 -21.19 -14.88
C ILE A 238 3.33 -21.85 -13.50
N THR A 239 4.49 -22.21 -12.97
CA THR A 239 4.61 -22.84 -11.66
C THR A 239 5.15 -21.87 -10.58
N SER A 240 4.85 -22.17 -9.33
CA SER A 240 5.40 -21.42 -8.18
C SER A 240 6.93 -21.44 -8.14
N ASN A 241 7.56 -22.53 -8.55
CA ASN A 241 9.02 -22.65 -8.61
C ASN A 241 9.66 -21.68 -9.60
N GLU A 242 8.96 -21.34 -10.68
CA GLU A 242 9.45 -20.40 -11.68
C GLU A 242 9.39 -18.97 -11.19
N ILE A 243 8.37 -18.60 -10.43
CA ILE A 243 8.21 -17.22 -9.94
C ILE A 243 8.88 -16.95 -8.57
N ALA A 244 9.16 -17.99 -7.80
CA ALA A 244 9.79 -17.87 -6.49
C ALA A 244 11.14 -17.11 -6.50
N PRO A 245 12.05 -17.30 -7.48
CA PRO A 245 13.30 -16.54 -7.53
C PRO A 245 13.10 -15.03 -7.66
N MET A 246 12.07 -14.58 -8.42
CA MET A 246 11.71 -13.16 -8.54
C MET A 246 11.22 -12.58 -7.24
N MET A 247 10.32 -13.29 -6.55
CA MET A 247 9.80 -12.93 -5.24
C MET A 247 10.94 -12.82 -4.20
N GLN A 248 11.78 -13.86 -4.11
CA GLN A 248 12.90 -13.92 -3.19
C GLN A 248 13.95 -12.83 -3.47
N SER A 249 14.21 -12.51 -4.74
CA SER A 249 15.16 -11.46 -5.12
C SER A 249 14.75 -10.09 -4.57
N VAL A 250 13.47 -9.71 -4.72
CA VAL A 250 12.97 -8.42 -4.24
C VAL A 250 12.95 -8.38 -2.71
N MET A 251 12.43 -9.43 -2.07
CA MET A 251 12.32 -9.46 -0.61
C MET A 251 13.68 -9.67 0.08
N SER A 252 14.66 -10.25 -0.59
CA SER A 252 16.05 -10.24 -0.10
C SER A 252 16.61 -8.82 -0.05
N SER A 253 16.37 -8.02 -1.08
CA SER A 253 16.77 -6.60 -1.07
C SER A 253 16.04 -5.82 0.03
N PHE A 254 14.75 -6.11 0.25
CA PHE A 254 13.99 -5.51 1.34
C PHE A 254 14.54 -5.91 2.72
N ALA A 255 14.96 -7.16 2.91
CA ALA A 255 15.60 -7.61 4.13
C ALA A 255 16.91 -6.84 4.43
N TYR A 256 17.70 -6.51 3.42
CA TYR A 256 18.87 -5.63 3.59
C TYR A 256 18.50 -4.23 4.08
N VAL A 257 17.36 -3.70 3.62
CA VAL A 257 16.89 -2.40 4.12
C VAL A 257 16.52 -2.50 5.59
N ILE A 258 15.81 -3.56 5.99
CA ILE A 258 15.46 -3.81 7.40
C ILE A 258 16.74 -3.92 8.24
N GLU A 259 17.72 -4.69 7.79
CA GLU A 259 19.01 -4.84 8.47
C GLU A 259 19.74 -3.49 8.61
N SER A 260 19.78 -2.69 7.54
CA SER A 260 20.43 -1.38 7.54
C SER A 260 19.77 -0.42 8.53
N VAL A 261 18.43 -0.38 8.59
CA VAL A 261 17.69 0.45 9.54
C VAL A 261 17.92 -0.05 10.98
N THR A 262 17.97 -1.36 11.18
CA THR A 262 18.23 -1.97 12.49
C THR A 262 19.63 -1.62 13.00
N MET A 263 20.66 -1.60 12.11
CA MET A 263 22.02 -1.20 12.46
C MET A 263 22.14 0.28 12.86
N MET A 264 21.22 1.13 12.43
CA MET A 264 21.15 2.54 12.83
C MET A 264 20.44 2.77 14.16
N CYS A 265 19.97 1.70 14.82
CA CYS A 265 19.34 1.79 16.14
C CYS A 265 20.35 2.29 17.17
N PRO A 266 20.00 3.31 18.00
CA PRO A 266 20.86 3.69 19.13
C PRO A 266 21.06 2.50 20.08
N GLU A 267 22.31 2.27 20.52
CA GLU A 267 22.72 1.12 21.33
C GLU A 267 21.81 0.87 22.54
N LYS A 268 21.42 1.93 23.22
CA LYS A 268 20.53 1.87 24.42
C LYS A 268 19.13 1.31 24.16
N HIS A 269 18.67 1.24 22.86
CA HIS A 269 17.34 0.76 22.49
C HIS A 269 17.39 -0.53 21.66
N CYS A 270 18.60 -1.01 21.29
CA CYS A 270 18.74 -2.18 20.42
C CYS A 270 18.08 -3.43 21.00
N MET A 271 18.22 -3.65 22.32
CA MET A 271 17.64 -4.83 22.97
C MET A 271 16.11 -4.78 23.00
N ASP A 272 15.52 -3.60 23.24
CA ASP A 272 14.07 -3.43 23.26
C ASP A 272 13.49 -3.67 21.86
N VAL A 273 14.12 -3.10 20.82
CA VAL A 273 13.74 -3.30 19.42
C VAL A 273 13.87 -4.77 19.01
N TYR A 274 14.97 -5.44 19.41
CA TYR A 274 15.19 -6.85 19.09
C TYR A 274 14.14 -7.76 19.75
N HIS A 275 13.81 -7.50 21.00
CA HIS A 275 12.79 -8.28 21.74
C HIS A 275 11.37 -8.03 21.21
N ALA A 276 11.06 -6.81 20.79
CA ALA A 276 9.78 -6.50 20.16
C ALA A 276 9.60 -7.23 18.81
N GLY A 277 10.70 -7.49 18.10
CA GLY A 277 10.68 -8.07 16.77
C GLY A 277 10.23 -7.08 15.69
N ILE A 278 10.06 -7.60 14.48
CA ILE A 278 9.56 -6.83 13.32
C ILE A 278 8.05 -6.93 13.30
N THR A 279 7.35 -5.79 13.31
CA THR A 279 5.93 -5.75 12.96
C THR A 279 5.80 -5.54 11.46
N LEU A 280 5.35 -6.59 10.74
CA LEU A 280 5.21 -6.59 9.29
C LEU A 280 3.76 -6.32 8.88
N CYS A 281 3.53 -5.21 8.20
CA CYS A 281 2.21 -4.74 7.78
C CYS A 281 2.13 -4.50 6.26
N GLY A 282 0.94 -4.11 5.78
CA GLY A 282 0.65 -3.88 4.37
C GLY A 282 0.12 -5.14 3.67
N GLY A 283 -0.50 -4.95 2.51
CA GLY A 283 -1.17 -6.04 1.80
C GLY A 283 -0.24 -7.16 1.32
N TYR A 284 1.05 -6.87 1.12
CA TYR A 284 2.05 -7.87 0.75
C TYR A 284 2.50 -8.74 1.93
N ALA A 285 2.28 -8.31 3.17
CA ALA A 285 2.64 -9.07 4.38
C ALA A 285 1.94 -10.43 4.46
N PHE A 286 0.80 -10.59 3.78
CA PHE A 286 0.07 -11.86 3.69
C PHE A 286 0.62 -12.83 2.64
N SER A 287 1.71 -12.50 1.94
CA SER A 287 2.34 -13.44 1.00
C SER A 287 2.80 -14.69 1.74
N GLU A 288 2.41 -15.85 1.23
CA GLU A 288 2.63 -17.15 1.87
C GLU A 288 4.12 -17.41 2.12
N GLY A 289 4.48 -17.65 3.40
CA GLY A 289 5.85 -17.92 3.84
C GLY A 289 6.77 -16.69 3.92
N LEU A 290 6.27 -15.46 3.71
CA LEU A 290 7.12 -14.25 3.74
C LEU A 290 7.70 -14.01 5.14
N SER A 291 6.92 -14.16 6.19
CA SER A 291 7.39 -14.00 7.59
C SER A 291 8.53 -14.95 7.92
N ASP A 292 8.40 -16.21 7.51
CA ASP A 292 9.43 -17.23 7.75
C ASP A 292 10.69 -16.95 6.93
N PHE A 293 10.52 -16.53 5.68
CA PHE A 293 11.62 -16.11 4.80
C PHE A 293 12.43 -14.95 5.40
N LEU A 294 11.75 -13.94 5.93
CA LEU A 294 12.40 -12.80 6.58
C LEU A 294 13.06 -13.21 7.90
N PHE A 295 12.39 -14.06 8.71
CA PHE A 295 12.96 -14.59 9.95
C PHE A 295 14.24 -15.42 9.69
N GLU A 296 14.23 -16.32 8.71
CA GLU A 296 15.41 -17.11 8.34
C GLU A 296 16.61 -16.24 7.99
N ARG A 297 16.37 -15.10 7.37
CA ARG A 297 17.41 -14.19 6.89
C ARG A 297 17.90 -13.20 7.94
N LEU A 298 16.99 -12.64 8.71
CA LEU A 298 17.27 -11.56 9.68
C LEU A 298 17.55 -12.08 11.10
N ARG A 299 17.07 -13.26 11.42
CA ARG A 299 17.09 -13.82 12.80
C ARG A 299 16.42 -12.94 13.84
N ILE A 300 15.44 -12.14 13.42
CA ILE A 300 14.57 -11.32 14.25
C ILE A 300 13.15 -11.83 14.06
N ALA A 301 12.39 -12.01 15.15
CA ALA A 301 11.01 -12.46 15.08
C ALA A 301 10.16 -11.53 14.18
N VAL A 302 9.30 -12.10 13.33
CA VAL A 302 8.43 -11.35 12.42
C VAL A 302 6.98 -11.58 12.81
N ASN A 303 6.32 -10.50 13.22
CA ASN A 303 4.95 -10.52 13.70
C ASN A 303 4.05 -9.88 12.62
N VAL A 304 3.10 -10.64 12.07
CA VAL A 304 2.11 -10.17 11.10
C VAL A 304 0.76 -10.02 11.80
N PRO A 305 0.25 -8.80 12.02
CA PRO A 305 -1.07 -8.59 12.59
C PRO A 305 -2.18 -9.21 11.72
N LYS A 306 -3.29 -9.63 12.32
CA LYS A 306 -4.44 -10.20 11.56
C LYS A 306 -4.97 -9.26 10.48
N ASN A 307 -4.96 -7.96 10.75
CA ASN A 307 -5.43 -6.91 9.82
C ASN A 307 -4.22 -6.12 9.28
N ALA A 308 -3.15 -6.81 8.87
CA ALA A 308 -1.91 -6.16 8.43
C ALA A 308 -2.12 -5.18 7.27
N ASP A 309 -3.08 -5.43 6.39
CA ASP A 309 -3.46 -4.58 5.26
C ASP A 309 -4.27 -3.32 5.64
N GLU A 310 -4.80 -3.29 6.86
CA GLU A 310 -5.55 -2.15 7.44
C GLU A 310 -4.82 -1.52 8.63
N ALA A 311 -3.67 -2.09 9.02
CA ALA A 311 -2.95 -1.72 10.24
C ALA A 311 -2.54 -0.23 10.26
N ILE A 312 -2.18 0.34 9.10
CA ILE A 312 -1.84 1.75 8.97
C ILE A 312 -3.05 2.62 9.32
N ALA A 313 -4.22 2.34 8.72
CA ALA A 313 -5.43 3.13 8.97
C ALA A 313 -5.96 2.95 10.39
N LEU A 314 -5.97 1.71 10.90
CA LEU A 314 -6.44 1.41 12.27
C LEU A 314 -5.50 1.99 13.34
N GLY A 315 -4.19 1.91 13.11
CA GLY A 315 -3.21 2.48 14.03
C GLY A 315 -3.26 4.00 14.04
N ALA A 316 -3.38 4.66 12.89
CA ALA A 316 -3.63 6.10 12.84
C ALA A 316 -4.92 6.49 13.58
N LEU A 317 -5.96 5.65 13.50
CA LEU A 317 -7.24 5.90 14.17
C LEU A 317 -7.11 5.89 15.70
N SER A 318 -6.25 5.03 16.27
CA SER A 318 -6.04 4.94 17.72
C SER A 318 -5.44 6.22 18.31
N PHE A 319 -4.71 7.00 17.54
CA PHE A 319 -4.13 8.28 18.00
C PHE A 319 -5.17 9.37 18.34
N PHE A 320 -6.40 9.22 17.87
CA PHE A 320 -7.48 10.10 18.32
C PHE A 320 -7.88 9.85 19.79
N ASP A 321 -7.49 8.71 20.36
CA ASP A 321 -7.73 8.37 21.77
C ASP A 321 -6.61 8.91 22.68
N ASP A 322 -5.41 9.17 22.12
CA ASP A 322 -4.24 9.73 22.83
C ASP A 322 -3.57 10.83 22.00
N ARG A 323 -4.15 12.04 22.06
CA ARG A 323 -3.67 13.19 21.30
C ARG A 323 -2.31 13.70 21.78
N ASP A 324 -2.01 13.57 23.06
CA ASP A 324 -0.71 13.98 23.61
C ASP A 324 0.41 13.11 23.04
N LYS A 325 0.18 11.79 22.96
CA LYS A 325 1.09 10.86 22.28
C LYS A 325 1.22 11.23 20.81
N MET A 326 0.11 11.50 20.13
CA MET A 326 0.12 11.88 18.72
C MET A 326 1.02 13.08 18.44
N TYR A 327 0.83 14.19 19.18
CA TYR A 327 1.60 15.41 18.96
C TYR A 327 3.08 15.30 19.36
N LYS A 328 3.44 14.37 20.23
CA LYS A 328 4.84 14.07 20.55
C LYS A 328 5.56 13.33 19.45
N MET A 329 4.81 12.55 18.66
CA MET A 329 5.39 11.65 17.65
C MET A 329 5.44 12.26 16.25
N LEU A 330 4.74 13.36 16.01
CA LEU A 330 4.72 14.11 14.74
C LEU A 330 5.75 15.22 14.72
#